data_1bd96cf6ed14235787d3d76b288c4c70
#
_entry.id   1bd96cf6ed14235787d3d76b288c4c70
#
_cell.length_a   1.000
_cell.length_b   1.000
_cell.length_c   1.000
_cell.angle_alpha   90.00
_cell.angle_beta   90.00
_cell.angle_gamma   90.00
#
_symmetry.space_group_name_H-M   'P 1'
#
loop_
_entity.id
_entity.type
_entity.pdbx_description
1 polymer ?
#
loop_
_entity_poly.entity_id
_entity_poly.type
_entity_poly.pdbx_seq_one_letter_code
_entity_poly.pdbx_strand_id
1 'polypeptide(L)'
;MNKNNKLLIVASLAYDGIDTGEIKVDRELGGAGTYICLSIKHFNLFSGIVSVVGNDFKESDIRLLESCGVNLDGLEINLNKKTFYWRCVYRNNFNERETLETVLNVMEDFKPVVPIDQRE
;
A
#
# COMPACT_ATOMS: atom_id res chain seq x y z
N MET A 1 -19.63 1.73 14.36
CA MET A 1 -19.22 2.26 13.04
C MET A 1 -20.44 2.67 12.25
N ASN A 2 -20.44 3.85 11.69
CA ASN A 2 -21.57 4.37 10.91
C ASN A 2 -21.44 3.87 9.45
N LYS A 3 -22.40 3.03 9.02
CA LYS A 3 -22.40 2.46 7.67
C LYS A 3 -22.59 3.49 6.56
N ASN A 4 -23.05 4.70 6.89
CA ASN A 4 -23.17 5.78 5.91
C ASN A 4 -21.85 6.45 5.59
N ASN A 5 -20.83 6.25 6.44
CA ASN A 5 -19.49 6.77 6.22
C ASN A 5 -18.61 5.66 5.63
N LYS A 6 -18.60 5.57 4.31
CA LYS A 6 -17.86 4.54 3.57
C LYS A 6 -16.72 5.16 2.78
N LEU A 7 -15.61 4.45 2.73
CA LEU A 7 -14.45 4.84 1.92
C LEU A 7 -13.90 3.62 1.20
N LEU A 8 -13.83 3.70 -0.11
CA LEU A 8 -13.13 2.71 -0.91
C LEU A 8 -11.78 3.28 -1.34
N ILE A 9 -10.72 2.56 -1.04
CA ILE A 9 -9.36 2.94 -1.38
C ILE A 9 -8.93 2.11 -2.59
N VAL A 10 -8.61 2.75 -3.70
CA VAL A 10 -8.01 2.09 -4.86
C VAL A 10 -6.62 2.68 -5.02
N ALA A 11 -5.60 1.96 -4.60
CA ALA A 11 -4.26 2.52 -4.48
C ALA A 11 -3.19 1.44 -4.47
N SER A 12 -1.94 1.85 -4.65
CA SER A 12 -0.81 0.94 -4.60
C SER A 12 -0.43 0.59 -3.17
N LEU A 13 0.00 -0.66 -3.00
CA LEU A 13 0.79 -1.13 -1.87
C LEU A 13 2.17 -1.45 -2.42
N ALA A 14 3.20 -1.07 -1.72
CA ALA A 14 4.56 -1.19 -2.22
C ALA A 14 5.53 -1.50 -1.10
N TYR A 15 6.70 -1.96 -1.48
CA TYR A 15 7.86 -1.91 -0.60
C TYR A 15 8.77 -0.77 -1.07
N ASP A 16 9.20 0.05 -0.14
CA ASP A 16 10.02 1.22 -0.40
C ASP A 16 11.42 1.04 0.16
N GLY A 17 12.43 1.40 -0.63
CA GLY A 17 13.79 1.56 -0.16
C GLY A 17 14.08 3.06 -0.03
N ILE A 18 14.51 3.48 1.13
CA ILE A 18 14.72 4.89 1.43
C ILE A 18 16.09 5.09 2.04
N ASP A 19 16.85 6.04 1.49
CA ASP A 19 18.14 6.46 2.00
C ASP A 19 18.09 7.96 2.26
N THR A 20 18.30 8.36 3.52
CA THR A 20 18.30 9.77 3.92
C THR A 20 19.70 10.31 4.16
N GLY A 21 20.74 9.47 3.97
CA GLY A 21 22.10 9.79 4.32
C GLY A 21 22.46 9.37 5.76
N GLU A 22 21.50 9.41 6.66
CA GLU A 22 21.67 9.00 8.05
C GLU A 22 21.03 7.64 8.33
N ILE A 23 19.88 7.39 7.69
CA ILE A 23 19.10 6.15 7.82
C ILE A 23 18.94 5.54 6.45
N LYS A 24 19.12 4.23 6.35
CA LYS A 24 18.88 3.48 5.15
C LYS A 24 17.96 2.31 5.44
N VAL A 25 16.84 2.24 4.71
CA VAL A 25 15.86 1.16 4.80
C VAL A 25 15.74 0.53 3.42
N ASP A 26 15.87 -0.78 3.33
CA ASP A 26 15.84 -1.46 2.04
C ASP A 26 14.44 -1.83 1.59
N ARG A 27 13.56 -2.22 2.52
CA ARG A 27 12.22 -2.69 2.16
C ARG A 27 11.27 -2.42 3.31
N GLU A 28 10.63 -1.26 3.28
CA GLU A 28 9.57 -0.90 4.22
C GLU A 28 8.22 -0.85 3.51
N LEU A 29 7.19 -1.25 4.21
CA LEU A 29 5.84 -1.17 3.66
C LEU A 29 5.48 0.29 3.36
N GLY A 30 5.09 0.55 2.13
CA GLY A 30 4.77 1.88 1.63
C GLY A 30 3.68 1.83 0.58
N GLY A 31 3.69 2.82 -0.30
CA GLY A 31 2.65 3.04 -1.29
C GLY A 31 1.51 3.88 -0.71
N ALA A 32 0.78 4.55 -1.59
CA ALA A 32 -0.31 5.44 -1.19
C ALA A 32 -1.36 4.70 -0.35
N GLY A 33 -1.67 3.45 -0.71
CA GLY A 33 -2.66 2.64 0.00
C GLY A 33 -2.31 2.42 1.46
N THR A 34 -1.04 2.16 1.76
CA THR A 34 -0.56 1.95 3.13
C THR A 34 -0.80 3.18 3.99
N TYR A 35 -0.40 4.35 3.49
CA TYR A 35 -0.54 5.59 4.26
C TYR A 35 -2.00 5.97 4.47
N ILE A 36 -2.84 5.75 3.47
CA ILE A 36 -4.28 5.97 3.62
C ILE A 36 -4.86 5.04 4.69
N CYS A 37 -4.51 3.75 4.66
CA CYS A 37 -4.98 2.79 5.66
C CYS A 37 -4.55 3.18 7.08
N LEU A 38 -3.29 3.60 7.25
CA LEU A 38 -2.79 4.05 8.55
C LEU A 38 -3.51 5.31 9.04
N SER A 39 -3.88 6.18 8.12
CA SER A 39 -4.59 7.42 8.46
C SER A 39 -6.03 7.16 8.87
N ILE A 40 -6.75 6.31 8.15
CA ILE A 40 -8.19 6.11 8.38
C ILE A 40 -8.52 5.38 9.67
N LYS A 41 -7.56 4.71 10.30
CA LYS A 41 -7.81 4.07 11.59
C LYS A 41 -8.19 5.08 12.68
N HIS A 42 -7.91 6.36 12.46
CA HIS A 42 -8.28 7.44 13.37
C HIS A 42 -9.70 7.97 13.12
N PHE A 43 -10.34 7.49 12.07
CA PHE A 43 -11.69 7.89 11.69
C PHE A 43 -12.65 6.70 11.81
N ASN A 44 -13.87 6.95 12.14
CA ASN A 44 -14.89 5.92 12.26
C ASN A 44 -15.54 5.67 10.89
N LEU A 45 -14.76 5.05 9.97
CA LEU A 45 -15.18 4.80 8.60
C LEU A 45 -15.30 3.30 8.31
N PHE A 46 -16.28 2.95 7.52
CA PHE A 46 -16.38 1.63 6.91
C PHE A 46 -15.55 1.64 5.63
N SER A 47 -14.43 0.93 5.61
CA SER A 47 -13.47 1.07 4.52
C SER A 47 -13.00 -0.26 3.96
N GLY A 48 -12.66 -0.24 2.67
CA GLY A 48 -12.05 -1.36 1.98
C GLY A 48 -10.93 -0.87 1.06
N ILE A 49 -9.99 -1.76 0.74
CA ILE A 49 -8.92 -1.46 -0.20
C ILE A 49 -8.97 -2.40 -1.40
N VAL A 50 -8.80 -1.82 -2.57
CA VAL A 50 -8.60 -2.55 -3.83
C VAL A 50 -7.16 -2.29 -4.26
N SER A 51 -6.36 -3.34 -4.25
CA SER A 51 -4.95 -3.26 -4.58
C SER A 51 -4.42 -4.63 -4.99
N VAL A 52 -3.13 -4.72 -5.27
CA VAL A 52 -2.48 -5.98 -5.60
C VAL A 52 -1.09 -6.00 -4.97
N VAL A 53 -0.73 -7.18 -4.46
CA VAL A 53 0.62 -7.45 -3.94
C VAL A 53 1.12 -8.77 -4.54
N GLY A 54 2.42 -9.00 -4.42
CA GLY A 54 3.06 -10.18 -4.96
C GLY A 54 3.30 -11.27 -3.93
N ASN A 55 4.04 -12.29 -4.37
CA ASN A 55 4.35 -13.46 -3.54
C ASN A 55 5.31 -13.17 -2.38
N ASP A 56 5.94 -12.01 -2.39
CA ASP A 56 6.89 -11.56 -1.37
C ASP A 56 6.25 -10.67 -0.29
N PHE A 57 4.94 -10.42 -0.40
CA PHE A 57 4.25 -9.59 0.58
C PHE A 57 4.13 -10.33 1.90
N LYS A 58 4.62 -9.71 2.97
CA LYS A 58 4.72 -10.36 4.28
C LYS A 58 3.37 -10.47 4.96
N GLU A 59 3.15 -11.58 5.64
CA GLU A 59 1.93 -11.76 6.42
C GLU A 59 1.81 -10.75 7.56
N SER A 60 2.94 -10.33 8.14
CA SER A 60 2.95 -9.27 9.15
C SER A 60 2.41 -7.94 8.61
N ASP A 61 2.64 -7.67 7.32
CA ASP A 61 2.12 -6.47 6.68
C ASP A 61 0.62 -6.60 6.38
N ILE A 62 0.15 -7.79 6.02
CA ILE A 62 -1.28 -8.08 5.92
C ILE A 62 -1.96 -7.79 7.26
N ARG A 63 -1.40 -8.30 8.35
CA ARG A 63 -1.96 -8.07 9.70
C ARG A 63 -1.96 -6.61 10.10
N LEU A 64 -0.93 -5.88 9.69
CA LEU A 64 -0.88 -4.43 9.95
C LEU A 64 -2.07 -3.73 9.28
N LEU A 65 -2.32 -4.04 8.00
CA LEU A 65 -3.44 -3.45 7.26
C LEU A 65 -4.79 -3.83 7.88
N GLU A 66 -4.95 -5.09 8.26
CA GLU A 66 -6.15 -5.53 8.97
C GLU A 66 -6.37 -4.79 10.28
N SER A 67 -5.29 -4.50 11.01
CA SER A 67 -5.35 -3.77 12.28
C SER A 67 -5.84 -2.33 12.12
N CYS A 68 -5.78 -1.79 10.89
CA CYS A 68 -6.33 -0.46 10.58
C CYS A 68 -7.85 -0.48 10.40
N GLY A 69 -8.47 -1.65 10.45
CA GLY A 69 -9.92 -1.79 10.26
C GLY A 69 -10.37 -1.77 8.81
N VAL A 70 -9.44 -1.98 7.88
CA VAL A 70 -9.73 -1.97 6.45
C VAL A 70 -10.09 -3.37 5.97
N ASN A 71 -11.18 -3.49 5.22
CA ASN A 71 -11.57 -4.76 4.59
C ASN A 71 -10.63 -5.07 3.44
N LEU A 72 -10.04 -6.25 3.43
CA LEU A 72 -9.05 -6.68 2.43
C LEU A 72 -9.62 -7.60 1.35
N ASP A 73 -10.94 -7.73 1.24
CA ASP A 73 -11.54 -8.60 0.20
C ASP A 73 -11.16 -8.18 -1.22
N GLY A 74 -10.85 -6.90 -1.43
CA GLY A 74 -10.40 -6.37 -2.71
C GLY A 74 -8.89 -6.45 -2.94
N LEU A 75 -8.14 -7.02 -2.00
CA LEU A 75 -6.70 -7.20 -2.15
C LEU A 75 -6.41 -8.49 -2.92
N GLU A 76 -5.79 -8.34 -4.09
CA GLU A 76 -5.31 -9.47 -4.88
C GLU A 76 -3.89 -9.84 -4.46
N ILE A 77 -3.61 -11.13 -4.34
CA ILE A 77 -2.26 -11.64 -4.11
C ILE A 77 -1.85 -12.42 -5.35
N ASN A 78 -0.92 -11.87 -6.12
CA ASN A 78 -0.41 -12.52 -7.34
C ASN A 78 0.81 -13.35 -6.98
N LEU A 79 0.66 -14.67 -6.96
CA LEU A 79 1.72 -15.59 -6.56
C LEU A 79 2.84 -15.75 -7.60
N ASN A 80 2.65 -15.19 -8.79
CA ASN A 80 3.61 -15.31 -9.90
C ASN A 80 4.54 -14.11 -10.05
N LYS A 81 4.29 -13.05 -9.34
CA LYS A 81 5.05 -11.79 -9.44
C LYS A 81 5.38 -11.25 -8.06
N LYS A 82 6.29 -10.28 -8.04
CA LYS A 82 6.69 -9.57 -6.82
C LYS A 82 5.81 -8.35 -6.60
N THR A 83 5.82 -7.86 -5.36
CA THR A 83 5.17 -6.61 -4.99
C THR A 83 5.86 -5.42 -5.66
N PHE A 84 5.11 -4.38 -5.97
CA PHE A 84 5.61 -3.12 -6.48
C PHE A 84 6.72 -2.59 -5.55
N TYR A 85 7.83 -2.18 -6.14
CA TYR A 85 9.00 -1.70 -5.40
C TYR A 85 9.44 -0.33 -5.89
N TRP A 86 9.72 0.57 -4.96
CA TRP A 86 10.20 1.91 -5.25
C TRP A 86 11.36 2.24 -4.33
N ARG A 87 12.40 2.85 -4.88
CA ARG A 87 13.59 3.22 -4.11
C ARG A 87 13.97 4.65 -4.40
N CYS A 88 14.24 5.40 -3.36
CA CYS A 88 14.64 6.81 -3.47
C CYS A 88 15.74 7.17 -2.49
N VAL A 89 16.36 8.31 -2.74
CA VAL A 89 17.31 8.93 -1.83
C VAL A 89 16.84 10.36 -1.56
N TYR A 90 16.94 10.75 -0.30
CA TYR A 90 16.70 12.12 0.15
C TYR A 90 18.04 12.81 0.39
N ARG A 91 18.16 14.04 -0.07
CA ARG A 91 19.36 14.87 0.08
C ARG A 91 18.97 16.23 0.62
N ASN A 92 19.97 16.99 1.08
CA ASN A 92 19.78 18.39 1.48
C ASN A 92 18.66 18.56 2.52
N ASN A 93 18.76 17.81 3.63
CA ASN A 93 17.79 17.83 4.72
C ASN A 93 16.34 17.60 4.26
N PHE A 94 16.14 16.60 3.40
CA PHE A 94 14.84 16.24 2.82
C PHE A 94 14.27 17.28 1.82
N ASN A 95 15.04 18.30 1.46
CA ASN A 95 14.60 19.26 0.46
C ASN A 95 14.65 18.72 -0.97
N GLU A 96 15.44 17.68 -1.18
CA GLU A 96 15.58 17.04 -2.49
C GLU A 96 15.32 15.55 -2.37
N ARG A 97 14.60 15.01 -3.35
CA ARG A 97 14.34 13.57 -3.46
C ARG A 97 14.63 13.12 -4.89
N GLU A 98 15.38 12.06 -5.01
CA GLU A 98 15.66 11.44 -6.30
C GLU A 98 15.16 10.00 -6.29
N THR A 99 14.31 9.64 -7.24
CA THR A 99 13.89 8.25 -7.46
C THR A 99 15.03 7.50 -8.13
N LEU A 100 15.51 6.45 -7.50
CA LEU A 100 16.60 5.63 -8.02
C LEU A 100 16.08 4.44 -8.83
N GLU A 101 14.95 3.87 -8.41
CA GLU A 101 14.41 2.67 -9.02
C GLU A 101 12.90 2.61 -8.83
N THR A 102 12.20 2.21 -9.89
CA THR A 102 10.77 1.90 -9.84
C THR A 102 10.56 0.58 -10.56
N VAL A 103 10.14 -0.43 -9.83
CA VAL A 103 9.86 -1.76 -10.39
C VAL A 103 8.39 -2.06 -10.20
N LEU A 104 7.62 -1.96 -11.27
CA LEU A 104 6.16 -2.09 -11.23
C LEU A 104 5.70 -3.46 -10.75
N ASN A 105 6.34 -4.54 -11.22
CA ASN A 105 5.97 -5.89 -10.83
C ASN A 105 4.47 -6.16 -11.01
N VAL A 106 3.76 -6.48 -9.94
CA VAL A 106 2.31 -6.75 -9.99
C VAL A 106 1.48 -5.57 -10.49
N MET A 107 1.98 -4.33 -10.33
CA MET A 107 1.24 -3.15 -10.76
C MET A 107 1.18 -2.99 -12.28
N GLU A 108 2.09 -3.64 -13.02
CA GLU A 108 2.12 -3.55 -14.48
C GLU A 108 0.84 -4.03 -15.13
N ASP A 109 0.25 -5.11 -14.60
CA ASP A 109 -0.93 -5.75 -15.16
C ASP A 109 -2.17 -5.59 -14.27
N PHE A 110 -2.10 -4.72 -13.27
CA PHE A 110 -3.17 -4.60 -12.30
C PHE A 110 -4.46 -4.09 -12.94
N LYS A 111 -5.54 -4.86 -12.74
CA LYS A 111 -6.90 -4.48 -13.13
C LYS A 111 -7.76 -4.46 -11.88
N PRO A 112 -8.07 -3.27 -11.35
CA PRO A 112 -8.85 -3.18 -10.13
C PRO A 112 -10.22 -3.84 -10.26
N VAL A 113 -10.57 -4.67 -9.30
CA VAL A 113 -11.91 -5.29 -9.21
C VAL A 113 -12.47 -4.97 -7.83
N VAL A 114 -13.53 -4.20 -7.81
CA VAL A 114 -14.21 -3.84 -6.57
C VAL A 114 -15.13 -4.99 -6.15
N PRO A 115 -15.00 -5.53 -4.93
CA PRO A 115 -15.93 -6.55 -4.43
C PRO A 115 -17.38 -6.06 -4.50
N ILE A 116 -18.30 -6.98 -4.80
CA ILE A 116 -19.71 -6.64 -5.03
C ILE A 116 -20.33 -5.89 -3.87
N ASP A 117 -20.03 -6.31 -2.65
CA ASP A 117 -20.55 -5.70 -1.42
C ASP A 117 -19.93 -4.33 -1.10
N GLN A 118 -18.94 -3.90 -1.87
CA GLN A 118 -18.26 -2.60 -1.72
C GLN A 118 -18.55 -1.63 -2.86
N ARG A 119 -19.49 -1.96 -3.73
CA ARG A 119 -19.78 -1.13 -4.92
C ARG A 119 -20.82 -0.03 -4.69
N GLU A 120 -21.30 0.12 -3.49
CA GLU A 120 -22.32 1.14 -3.15
C GLU A 120 -21.73 2.29 -2.35
#